data_755ea29a3d612be18a64188439c0d9a8
#
_entry.id   755ea29a3d612be18a64188439c0d9a8
#
_cell.length_a   1.000
_cell.length_b   1.000
_cell.length_c   1.000
_cell.angle_alpha   90.00
_cell.angle_beta   90.00
_cell.angle_gamma   90.00
#
_symmetry.space_group_name_H-M   'P 1'
#
loop_
_entity.id
_entity.type
_entity.pdbx_description
1 polymer ?
#
loop_
_entity_poly.entity_id
_entity_poly.type
_entity_poly.pdbx_seq_one_letter_code
_entity_poly.pdbx_strand_id
1 'polypeptide(L)'
;MDKVTDLSSETAPRLVWSRYYSTYVAAPPGPGARERLIAVEGAIIGIVTTGLLCGVLAGTGAAHPLLVAPMGASAVLLFAVPASPLAQPGSILGGNVLSALVGIAVALAVPNATVAAGLGVGLAIAVMSLARCLHPPGGAVALSAVLGGAAGSAHPFMFALYPVGLNSLLLILAGLAFHRMSGHTYPHRVKLTE
;
A
#
# COMPACT_ATOMS: atom_id res chain seq x y z
N MET A 1 18.82 29.36 59.33
CA MET A 1 19.81 29.12 58.25
C MET A 1 19.29 28.01 57.39
N ASP A 2 18.55 28.45 56.37
CA ASP A 2 17.79 27.55 55.48
C ASP A 2 18.71 26.93 54.45
N LYS A 3 18.67 25.63 54.36
CA LYS A 3 19.18 24.88 53.20
C LYS A 3 18.17 25.04 52.06
N VAL A 4 18.45 25.99 51.16
CA VAL A 4 17.87 25.97 49.86
C VAL A 4 18.42 24.77 49.10
N THR A 5 17.60 23.73 48.98
CA THR A 5 17.88 22.57 48.14
C THR A 5 17.81 23.03 46.69
N ASP A 6 18.96 23.08 46.08
CA ASP A 6 19.15 23.22 44.63
C ASP A 6 18.42 22.09 43.90
N LEU A 7 17.24 22.38 43.40
CA LEU A 7 16.56 21.52 42.45
C LEU A 7 17.19 21.81 41.09
N SER A 8 18.28 21.11 40.83
CA SER A 8 18.99 21.14 39.56
C SER A 8 18.03 20.89 38.42
N SER A 9 17.83 21.92 37.62
CA SER A 9 16.96 22.05 36.47
C SER A 9 17.31 21.14 35.26
N GLU A 10 18.22 20.21 35.42
CA GLU A 10 18.69 19.33 34.35
C GLU A 10 17.88 18.04 34.13
N THR A 11 17.05 17.63 35.09
CA THR A 11 16.30 16.36 34.97
C THR A 11 14.96 16.49 34.24
N ALA A 12 14.33 17.65 34.30
CA ALA A 12 13.01 17.89 33.71
C ALA A 12 12.97 17.75 32.18
N PRO A 13 13.91 18.34 31.40
CA PRO A 13 13.90 18.18 29.93
C PRO A 13 14.11 16.73 29.51
N ARG A 14 15.02 16.00 30.14
CA ARG A 14 15.29 14.58 29.79
C ARG A 14 14.09 13.69 30.03
N LEU A 15 13.34 13.87 31.09
CA LEU A 15 12.13 13.13 31.40
C LEU A 15 11.00 13.43 30.40
N VAL A 16 10.83 14.68 29.99
CA VAL A 16 9.84 15.10 28.99
C VAL A 16 10.16 14.48 27.64
N TRP A 17 11.40 14.56 27.16
CA TRP A 17 11.82 14.00 25.89
C TRP A 17 11.78 12.46 25.88
N SER A 18 12.17 11.82 26.97
CA SER A 18 12.08 10.36 27.12
C SER A 18 10.61 9.88 27.03
N ARG A 19 9.71 10.58 27.71
CA ARG A 19 8.28 10.28 27.69
C ARG A 19 7.65 10.55 26.34
N TYR A 20 8.02 11.65 25.70
CA TYR A 20 7.61 11.97 24.32
C TYR A 20 8.09 10.87 23.36
N TYR A 21 9.38 10.52 23.41
CA TYR A 21 9.94 9.47 22.56
C TYR A 21 9.24 8.13 22.74
N SER A 22 9.03 7.69 23.97
CA SER A 22 8.35 6.43 24.25
C SER A 22 6.88 6.42 23.81
N THR A 23 6.21 7.57 23.85
CA THR A 23 4.78 7.67 23.53
C THR A 23 4.51 7.86 22.03
N TYR A 24 5.36 8.64 21.34
CA TYR A 24 5.08 9.07 19.96
C TYR A 24 6.06 8.56 18.90
N VAL A 25 7.26 8.15 19.32
CA VAL A 25 8.34 7.74 18.42
C VAL A 25 8.64 6.25 18.50
N ALA A 26 8.54 5.67 19.69
CA ALA A 26 8.77 4.25 19.87
C ALA A 26 7.63 3.45 19.23
N ALA A 27 7.94 2.67 18.19
CA ALA A 27 6.98 1.74 17.62
C ALA A 27 6.59 0.68 18.66
N PRO A 28 5.32 0.24 18.67
CA PRO A 28 4.91 -0.89 19.51
C PRO A 28 5.74 -2.14 19.14
N PRO A 29 5.85 -3.12 20.06
CA PRO A 29 6.56 -4.37 19.77
C PRO A 29 6.00 -4.97 18.45
N GLY A 30 6.88 -5.12 17.48
CA GLY A 30 6.52 -5.69 16.18
C GLY A 30 6.38 -7.22 16.24
N PRO A 31 6.01 -7.85 15.14
CA PRO A 31 5.92 -9.30 15.02
C PRO A 31 7.25 -9.98 15.37
N GLY A 32 7.20 -11.23 15.78
CA GLY A 32 8.38 -12.04 16.10
C GLY A 32 9.33 -12.20 14.89
N ALA A 33 10.57 -12.64 15.15
CA ALA A 33 11.56 -12.81 14.09
C ALA A 33 11.07 -13.77 12.97
N ARG A 34 10.41 -14.86 13.35
CA ARG A 34 9.85 -15.84 12.41
C ARG A 34 8.78 -15.19 11.50
N GLU A 35 7.87 -14.42 12.07
CA GLU A 35 6.81 -13.73 11.32
C GLU A 35 7.38 -12.69 10.36
N ARG A 36 8.43 -11.97 10.78
CA ARG A 36 9.15 -11.03 9.92
C ARG A 36 9.81 -11.73 8.73
N LEU A 37 10.45 -12.86 8.95
CA LEU A 37 11.06 -13.65 7.87
C LEU A 37 9.99 -14.14 6.88
N ILE A 38 8.89 -14.68 7.37
CA ILE A 38 7.76 -15.12 6.52
C ILE A 38 7.21 -13.95 5.68
N ALA A 39 7.06 -12.76 6.27
CA ALA A 39 6.61 -11.58 5.53
C ALA A 39 7.59 -11.16 4.43
N VAL A 40 8.89 -11.20 4.72
CA VAL A 40 9.95 -10.89 3.74
C VAL A 40 9.94 -11.89 2.59
N GLU A 41 9.92 -13.19 2.89
CA GLU A 41 9.86 -14.26 1.88
C GLU A 41 8.60 -14.14 1.02
N GLY A 42 7.46 -13.92 1.65
CA GLY A 42 6.19 -13.71 0.95
C GLY A 42 6.22 -12.53 0.01
N ALA A 43 6.76 -11.39 0.44
CA ALA A 43 6.87 -10.19 -0.38
C ALA A 43 7.80 -10.40 -1.58
N ILE A 44 8.95 -11.06 -1.38
CA ILE A 44 9.88 -11.39 -2.47
C ILE A 44 9.20 -12.31 -3.48
N ILE A 45 8.65 -13.44 -3.03
CA ILE A 45 7.99 -14.42 -3.90
C ILE A 45 6.81 -13.78 -4.61
N GLY A 46 5.97 -13.03 -3.89
CA GLY A 46 4.79 -12.37 -4.44
C GLY A 46 5.12 -11.38 -5.54
N ILE A 47 6.08 -10.49 -5.32
CA ILE A 47 6.49 -9.48 -6.30
C ILE A 47 7.19 -10.13 -7.51
N VAL A 48 8.12 -11.07 -7.29
CA VAL A 48 8.83 -11.76 -8.38
C VAL A 48 7.83 -12.55 -9.24
N THR A 49 6.96 -13.34 -8.63
CA THR A 49 5.94 -14.11 -9.35
C THR A 49 5.01 -13.21 -10.16
N THR A 50 4.52 -12.12 -9.53
CA THR A 50 3.66 -11.14 -10.19
C THR A 50 4.35 -10.52 -11.41
N GLY A 51 5.59 -10.08 -11.26
CA GLY A 51 6.36 -9.46 -12.35
C GLY A 51 6.64 -10.42 -13.50
N LEU A 52 7.07 -11.64 -13.20
CA LEU A 52 7.35 -12.66 -14.20
C LEU A 52 6.09 -13.05 -14.98
N LEU A 53 5.00 -13.35 -14.28
CA LEU A 53 3.74 -13.74 -14.92
C LEU A 53 3.15 -12.59 -15.74
N CYS A 54 3.20 -11.36 -15.22
CA CYS A 54 2.73 -10.20 -15.96
C CYS A 54 3.53 -9.98 -17.24
N GLY A 55 4.86 -10.11 -17.19
CA GLY A 55 5.74 -10.01 -18.36
C GLY A 55 5.47 -11.12 -19.39
N VAL A 56 5.25 -12.35 -18.95
CA VAL A 56 4.90 -13.48 -19.85
C VAL A 56 3.54 -13.24 -20.50
N LEU A 57 2.52 -12.90 -19.73
CA LEU A 57 1.15 -12.64 -20.24
C LEU A 57 1.10 -11.43 -21.20
N ALA A 58 2.00 -10.47 -21.02
CA ALA A 58 2.14 -9.32 -21.87
C ALA A 58 2.92 -9.60 -23.18
N GLY A 59 3.55 -10.75 -23.30
CA GLY A 59 4.45 -11.03 -24.42
C GLY A 59 5.76 -10.27 -24.41
N THR A 60 6.08 -9.57 -23.31
CA THR A 60 7.36 -8.82 -23.16
C THR A 60 8.46 -9.66 -22.58
N GLY A 61 8.13 -10.85 -22.09
CA GLY A 61 9.06 -11.77 -21.41
C GLY A 61 9.45 -11.30 -19.99
N ALA A 62 10.30 -12.11 -19.33
CA ALA A 62 10.72 -11.83 -17.95
C ALA A 62 11.67 -10.63 -17.80
N ALA A 63 12.28 -10.18 -18.89
CA ALA A 63 13.25 -9.08 -18.88
C ALA A 63 12.62 -7.69 -18.66
N HIS A 64 11.33 -7.55 -18.93
CA HIS A 64 10.59 -6.28 -18.79
C HIS A 64 9.33 -6.50 -17.95
N PRO A 65 9.47 -6.61 -16.63
CA PRO A 65 8.33 -6.80 -15.75
C PRO A 65 7.41 -5.58 -15.84
N LEU A 66 6.15 -5.80 -16.15
CA LEU A 66 5.11 -4.76 -16.16
C LEU A 66 4.55 -4.59 -14.73
N LEU A 67 5.43 -4.28 -13.79
CA LEU A 67 5.08 -3.99 -12.40
C LEU A 67 4.88 -2.48 -12.22
N VAL A 68 3.74 -2.10 -11.67
CA VAL A 68 3.55 -0.73 -11.21
C VAL A 68 4.10 -0.57 -9.79
N ALA A 69 4.85 0.51 -9.54
CA ALA A 69 5.54 0.75 -8.27
C ALA A 69 4.66 0.61 -7.01
N PRO A 70 3.37 1.02 -7.00
CA PRO A 70 2.47 0.83 -5.87
C PRO A 70 2.29 -0.62 -5.41
N MET A 71 2.60 -1.61 -6.25
CA MET A 71 2.51 -3.04 -5.86
C MET A 71 3.47 -3.39 -4.74
N GLY A 72 4.60 -2.68 -4.59
CA GLY A 72 5.49 -2.83 -3.45
C GLY A 72 4.79 -2.55 -2.12
N ALA A 73 4.02 -1.45 -2.04
CA ALA A 73 3.24 -1.11 -0.85
C ALA A 73 2.07 -2.09 -0.63
N SER A 74 1.43 -2.57 -1.71
CA SER A 74 0.41 -3.62 -1.62
C SER A 74 0.99 -4.93 -1.08
N ALA A 75 2.21 -5.31 -1.47
CA ALA A 75 2.91 -6.48 -0.94
C ALA A 75 3.22 -6.33 0.56
N VAL A 76 3.65 -5.15 1.02
CA VAL A 76 3.86 -4.91 2.46
C VAL A 76 2.57 -5.16 3.24
N LEU A 77 1.44 -4.62 2.80
CA LEU A 77 0.16 -4.87 3.46
C LEU A 77 -0.23 -6.34 3.42
N LEU A 78 -0.11 -6.99 2.27
CA LEU A 78 -0.53 -8.37 2.06
C LEU A 78 0.28 -9.37 2.89
N PHE A 79 1.60 -9.17 3.01
CA PHE A 79 2.49 -10.15 3.65
C PHE A 79 2.89 -9.78 5.08
N ALA A 80 2.99 -8.49 5.42
CA ALA A 80 3.40 -8.06 6.77
C ALA A 80 2.23 -7.76 7.70
N VAL A 81 1.05 -7.41 7.17
CA VAL A 81 -0.16 -7.11 7.96
C VAL A 81 -1.43 -7.73 7.35
N PRO A 82 -1.43 -9.06 7.08
CA PRO A 82 -2.51 -9.74 6.36
C PRO A 82 -3.87 -9.67 7.06
N ALA A 83 -3.90 -9.44 8.37
CA ALA A 83 -5.13 -9.29 9.14
C ALA A 83 -5.80 -7.92 8.94
N SER A 84 -5.12 -6.94 8.36
CA SER A 84 -5.67 -5.62 8.10
C SER A 84 -6.85 -5.69 7.12
N PRO A 85 -7.97 -5.00 7.38
CA PRO A 85 -9.05 -4.84 6.41
C PRO A 85 -8.56 -4.23 5.08
N LEU A 86 -7.54 -3.38 5.15
CA LEU A 86 -6.95 -2.69 4.01
C LEU A 86 -6.09 -3.63 3.12
N ALA A 87 -5.74 -4.81 3.63
CA ALA A 87 -4.96 -5.84 2.95
C ALA A 87 -5.83 -6.96 2.33
N GLN A 88 -7.16 -6.88 2.45
CA GLN A 88 -8.03 -7.92 1.93
C GLN A 88 -8.11 -7.88 0.39
N PRO A 89 -8.40 -9.01 -0.28
CA PRO A 89 -8.42 -9.09 -1.75
C PRO A 89 -9.32 -8.03 -2.40
N GLY A 90 -10.50 -7.79 -1.84
CA GLY A 90 -11.43 -6.76 -2.34
C GLY A 90 -10.87 -5.35 -2.23
N SER A 91 -10.16 -5.05 -1.13
CA SER A 91 -9.49 -3.76 -0.93
C SER A 91 -8.32 -3.58 -1.91
N ILE A 92 -7.49 -4.61 -2.09
CA ILE A 92 -6.33 -4.54 -2.99
C ILE A 92 -6.80 -4.34 -4.44
N LEU A 93 -7.67 -5.22 -4.93
CA LEU A 93 -8.12 -5.14 -6.34
C LEU A 93 -8.98 -3.90 -6.59
N GLY A 94 -10.03 -3.73 -5.79
CA GLY A 94 -10.96 -2.60 -5.95
C GLY A 94 -10.27 -1.26 -5.73
N GLY A 95 -9.47 -1.14 -4.66
CA GLY A 95 -8.75 0.08 -4.34
C GLY A 95 -7.78 0.50 -5.43
N ASN A 96 -6.95 -0.41 -5.93
CA ASN A 96 -5.99 -0.09 -6.98
C ASN A 96 -6.67 0.26 -8.31
N VAL A 97 -7.66 -0.54 -8.74
CA VAL A 97 -8.37 -0.30 -10.01
C VAL A 97 -9.14 1.01 -9.98
N LEU A 98 -9.95 1.25 -8.93
CA LEU A 98 -10.70 2.50 -8.79
C LEU A 98 -9.78 3.72 -8.72
N SER A 99 -8.67 3.61 -8.01
CA SER A 99 -7.68 4.69 -7.92
C SER A 99 -7.03 4.99 -9.28
N ALA A 100 -6.73 3.97 -10.08
CA ALA A 100 -6.21 4.17 -11.43
C ALA A 100 -7.23 4.90 -12.32
N LEU A 101 -8.50 4.47 -12.28
CA LEU A 101 -9.59 5.11 -13.05
C LEU A 101 -9.75 6.58 -12.66
N VAL A 102 -9.76 6.88 -11.36
CA VAL A 102 -9.85 8.25 -10.85
C VAL A 102 -8.64 9.07 -11.28
N GLY A 103 -7.43 8.54 -11.10
CA GLY A 103 -6.20 9.24 -11.51
C GLY A 103 -6.19 9.61 -12.98
N ILE A 104 -6.59 8.68 -13.86
CA ILE A 104 -6.70 8.93 -15.30
C ILE A 104 -7.75 10.00 -15.58
N ALA A 105 -8.95 9.89 -15.00
CA ALA A 105 -10.03 10.85 -15.23
C ALA A 105 -9.60 12.27 -14.84
N VAL A 106 -8.91 12.41 -13.69
CA VAL A 106 -8.39 13.70 -13.24
C VAL A 106 -7.28 14.20 -14.16
N ALA A 107 -6.36 13.33 -14.60
CA ALA A 107 -5.29 13.73 -15.52
C ALA A 107 -5.80 14.23 -16.86
N LEU A 108 -6.91 13.67 -17.36
CA LEU A 108 -7.57 14.14 -18.57
C LEU A 108 -8.30 15.48 -18.40
N ALA A 109 -8.79 15.77 -17.21
CA ALA A 109 -9.59 16.97 -16.91
C ALA A 109 -8.76 18.15 -16.41
N VAL A 110 -7.61 17.92 -15.79
CA VAL A 110 -6.82 18.95 -15.08
C VAL A 110 -5.43 19.07 -15.71
N PRO A 111 -5.15 20.16 -16.46
CA PRO A 111 -3.87 20.32 -17.17
C PRO A 111 -2.65 20.48 -16.25
N ASN A 112 -2.82 21.09 -15.07
CA ASN A 112 -1.72 21.27 -14.14
C ASN A 112 -1.44 19.98 -13.37
N ALA A 113 -0.29 19.37 -13.62
CA ALA A 113 0.09 18.07 -13.07
C ALA A 113 0.10 18.03 -11.52
N THR A 114 0.54 19.11 -10.85
CA THR A 114 0.57 19.18 -9.38
C THR A 114 -0.84 19.20 -8.79
N VAL A 115 -1.74 19.99 -9.39
CA VAL A 115 -3.14 20.06 -8.97
C VAL A 115 -3.83 18.74 -9.29
N ALA A 116 -3.59 18.17 -10.46
CA ALA A 116 -4.12 16.85 -10.84
C ALA A 116 -3.66 15.74 -9.88
N ALA A 117 -2.41 15.77 -9.47
CA ALA A 117 -1.86 14.81 -8.49
C ALA A 117 -2.59 14.89 -7.14
N GLY A 118 -2.75 16.08 -6.60
CA GLY A 118 -3.48 16.30 -5.34
C GLY A 118 -4.95 15.88 -5.42
N LEU A 119 -5.66 16.31 -6.48
CA LEU A 119 -7.05 15.93 -6.72
C LEU A 119 -7.20 14.43 -6.98
N GLY A 120 -6.30 13.84 -7.77
CA GLY A 120 -6.31 12.40 -8.07
C GLY A 120 -6.21 11.55 -6.82
N VAL A 121 -5.29 11.88 -5.92
CA VAL A 121 -5.13 11.15 -4.64
C VAL A 121 -6.34 11.40 -3.73
N GLY A 122 -6.77 12.65 -3.58
CA GLY A 122 -7.92 12.97 -2.70
C GLY A 122 -9.22 12.31 -3.15
N LEU A 123 -9.52 12.37 -4.44
CA LEU A 123 -10.72 11.72 -5.01
C LEU A 123 -10.61 10.20 -4.96
N ALA A 124 -9.42 9.63 -5.16
CA ALA A 124 -9.21 8.18 -5.01
C ALA A 124 -9.53 7.73 -3.58
N ILE A 125 -9.10 8.46 -2.55
CA ILE A 125 -9.45 8.17 -1.16
C ILE A 125 -10.98 8.21 -0.97
N ALA A 126 -11.65 9.24 -1.49
CA ALA A 126 -13.10 9.37 -1.38
C ALA A 126 -13.84 8.19 -2.05
N VAL A 127 -13.47 7.86 -3.29
CA VAL A 127 -14.09 6.77 -4.05
C VAL A 127 -13.85 5.41 -3.39
N MET A 128 -12.62 5.12 -2.97
CA MET A 128 -12.30 3.88 -2.25
C MET A 128 -13.08 3.76 -0.93
N SER A 129 -13.25 4.88 -0.21
CA SER A 129 -13.99 4.92 1.06
C SER A 129 -15.48 4.64 0.84
N LEU A 130 -16.09 5.27 -0.17
CA LEU A 130 -17.48 5.05 -0.54
C LEU A 130 -17.71 3.61 -1.04
N ALA A 131 -16.78 3.06 -1.81
CA ALA A 131 -16.83 1.68 -2.29
C ALA A 131 -16.42 0.63 -1.25
N ARG A 132 -16.08 1.05 -0.01
CA ARG A 132 -15.63 0.18 1.10
C ARG A 132 -14.44 -0.71 0.72
N CYS A 133 -13.57 -0.22 -0.13
CA CYS A 133 -12.35 -0.92 -0.57
C CYS A 133 -11.09 -0.06 -0.37
N LEU A 134 -11.03 0.67 0.75
CA LEU A 134 -9.88 1.52 1.06
C LEU A 134 -8.60 0.69 1.09
N HIS A 135 -7.65 1.08 0.24
CA HIS A 135 -6.34 0.45 0.09
C HIS A 135 -5.29 1.55 -0.08
N PRO A 136 -4.46 1.84 0.93
CA PRO A 136 -3.54 2.98 0.89
C PRO A 136 -2.62 3.03 -0.34
N PRO A 137 -2.09 1.90 -0.86
CA PRO A 137 -1.32 1.90 -2.10
C PRO A 137 -2.09 2.45 -3.32
N GLY A 138 -3.43 2.42 -3.28
CA GLY A 138 -4.28 3.02 -4.32
C GLY A 138 -4.01 4.52 -4.51
N GLY A 139 -3.67 5.26 -3.46
CA GLY A 139 -3.24 6.65 -3.59
C GLY A 139 -1.99 6.80 -4.46
N ALA A 140 -1.02 5.91 -4.31
CA ALA A 140 0.16 5.89 -5.18
C ALA A 140 -0.18 5.42 -6.61
N VAL A 141 -1.19 4.56 -6.79
CA VAL A 141 -1.69 4.18 -8.13
C VAL A 141 -2.31 5.38 -8.83
N ALA A 142 -3.16 6.17 -8.15
CA ALA A 142 -3.73 7.39 -8.71
C ALA A 142 -2.64 8.39 -9.10
N LEU A 143 -1.64 8.57 -8.24
CA LEU A 143 -0.49 9.42 -8.51
C LEU A 143 0.32 8.92 -9.73
N SER A 144 0.54 7.62 -9.83
CA SER A 144 1.22 7.01 -10.99
C SER A 144 0.42 7.20 -12.28
N ALA A 145 -0.90 7.14 -12.22
CA ALA A 145 -1.75 7.38 -13.38
C ALA A 145 -1.66 8.84 -13.88
N VAL A 146 -1.60 9.81 -12.95
CA VAL A 146 -1.44 11.23 -13.28
C VAL A 146 -0.05 11.53 -13.83
N LEU A 147 1.01 11.11 -13.11
CA LEU A 147 2.40 11.50 -13.42
C LEU A 147 3.05 10.59 -14.47
N GLY A 148 2.59 9.37 -14.60
CA GLY A 148 3.14 8.36 -15.51
C GLY A 148 2.67 8.51 -16.96
N GLY A 149 1.89 9.54 -17.28
CA GLY A 149 1.45 9.82 -18.66
C GLY A 149 0.40 8.85 -19.22
N ALA A 150 -0.28 8.09 -18.35
CA ALA A 150 -1.34 7.17 -18.76
C ALA A 150 -2.43 7.88 -19.60
N ALA A 151 -2.75 9.13 -19.27
CA ALA A 151 -3.72 9.95 -19.98
C ALA A 151 -3.33 10.26 -21.44
N GLY A 152 -2.04 10.26 -21.76
CA GLY A 152 -1.52 10.49 -23.12
C GLY A 152 -1.54 9.26 -24.04
N SER A 153 -1.94 8.09 -23.53
CA SER A 153 -2.02 6.88 -24.33
C SER A 153 -3.29 6.86 -25.21
N ALA A 154 -3.29 6.04 -26.27
CA ALA A 154 -4.46 5.85 -27.13
C ALA A 154 -5.68 5.29 -26.38
N HIS A 155 -5.42 4.53 -25.32
CA HIS A 155 -6.44 3.91 -24.48
C HIS A 155 -6.13 4.12 -22.99
N PRO A 156 -6.33 5.35 -22.47
CA PRO A 156 -5.88 5.69 -21.11
C PRO A 156 -6.40 4.74 -20.04
N PHE A 157 -7.68 4.40 -20.09
CA PHE A 157 -8.34 3.57 -19.07
C PHE A 157 -7.88 2.11 -19.06
N MET A 158 -7.19 1.66 -20.13
CA MET A 158 -6.56 0.32 -20.12
C MET A 158 -5.51 0.19 -19.01
N PHE A 159 -4.85 1.28 -18.60
CA PHE A 159 -3.91 1.27 -17.49
C PHE A 159 -4.53 0.72 -16.20
N ALA A 160 -5.80 0.98 -15.95
CA ALA A 160 -6.50 0.48 -14.77
C ALA A 160 -6.71 -1.05 -14.80
N LEU A 161 -6.93 -1.62 -15.98
CA LEU A 161 -7.08 -3.06 -16.17
C LEU A 161 -5.72 -3.73 -16.34
N TYR A 162 -4.88 -3.12 -17.14
CA TYR A 162 -3.55 -3.57 -17.50
C TYR A 162 -2.57 -2.39 -17.54
N PRO A 163 -1.56 -2.29 -16.68
CA PRO A 163 -1.06 -3.33 -15.77
C PRO A 163 -1.70 -3.41 -14.36
N VAL A 164 -2.41 -2.38 -13.88
CA VAL A 164 -2.81 -2.25 -12.47
C VAL A 164 -3.68 -3.41 -11.99
N GLY A 165 -4.78 -3.69 -12.69
CA GLY A 165 -5.70 -4.77 -12.33
C GLY A 165 -5.05 -6.13 -12.39
N LEU A 166 -4.29 -6.41 -13.46
CA LEU A 166 -3.57 -7.67 -13.61
C LEU A 166 -2.52 -7.87 -12.50
N ASN A 167 -1.70 -6.85 -12.21
CA ASN A 167 -0.71 -6.90 -11.12
C ASN A 167 -1.41 -7.18 -9.78
N SER A 168 -2.51 -6.46 -9.50
CA SER A 168 -3.25 -6.65 -8.25
C SER A 168 -3.81 -8.07 -8.13
N LEU A 169 -4.37 -8.61 -9.19
CA LEU A 169 -4.91 -9.96 -9.22
C LEU A 169 -3.80 -11.01 -9.01
N LEU A 170 -2.71 -10.91 -9.74
CA LEU A 170 -1.58 -11.84 -9.62
C LEU A 170 -0.94 -11.80 -8.23
N LEU A 171 -0.80 -10.59 -7.66
CA LEU A 171 -0.27 -10.44 -6.30
C LEU A 171 -1.21 -11.06 -5.25
N ILE A 172 -2.53 -10.90 -5.40
CA ILE A 172 -3.52 -11.54 -4.53
C ILE A 172 -3.42 -13.07 -4.63
N LEU A 173 -3.35 -13.62 -5.85
CA LEU A 173 -3.22 -15.05 -6.06
C LEU A 173 -1.93 -15.61 -5.45
N ALA A 174 -0.81 -14.93 -5.64
CA ALA A 174 0.45 -15.28 -5.00
C ALA A 174 0.35 -15.23 -3.46
N GLY A 175 -0.30 -14.20 -2.91
CA GLY A 175 -0.54 -14.07 -1.47
C GLY A 175 -1.43 -15.17 -0.91
N LEU A 176 -2.52 -15.52 -1.59
CA LEU A 176 -3.40 -16.62 -1.19
C LEU A 176 -2.64 -17.95 -1.13
N ALA A 177 -1.87 -18.26 -2.18
CA ALA A 177 -1.05 -19.46 -2.25
C ALA A 177 0.01 -19.49 -1.12
N PHE A 178 0.73 -18.38 -0.94
CA PHE A 178 1.78 -18.26 0.06
C PHE A 178 1.25 -18.41 1.50
N HIS A 179 0.18 -17.70 1.86
CA HIS A 179 -0.40 -17.80 3.20
C HIS A 179 -0.94 -19.19 3.49
N ARG A 180 -1.57 -19.82 2.50
CA ARG A 180 -2.01 -21.22 2.64
C ARG A 180 -0.83 -22.15 2.92
N MET A 181 0.28 -22.01 2.21
CA MET A 181 1.47 -22.86 2.37
C MET A 181 2.21 -22.60 3.69
N SER A 182 2.26 -21.35 4.14
CA SER A 182 2.89 -20.93 5.42
C SER A 182 2.01 -21.18 6.65
N GLY A 183 0.78 -21.70 6.47
CA GLY A 183 -0.14 -22.00 7.57
C GLY A 183 -0.83 -20.78 8.18
N HIS A 184 -0.81 -19.62 7.50
CA HIS A 184 -1.47 -18.43 7.94
C HIS A 184 -2.89 -18.32 7.38
N THR A 185 -3.80 -17.78 8.20
CA THR A 185 -5.17 -17.52 7.75
C THR A 185 -5.18 -16.26 6.87
N TYR A 186 -5.57 -16.42 5.62
CA TYR A 186 -5.83 -15.32 4.69
C TYR A 186 -6.74 -15.84 3.56
N PRO A 187 -7.76 -15.09 3.12
CA PRO A 187 -8.18 -13.76 3.61
C PRO A 187 -8.86 -13.82 4.97
N HIS A 188 -8.87 -12.68 5.68
CA HIS A 188 -9.61 -12.53 6.92
C HIS A 188 -11.03 -12.04 6.65
N ARG A 189 -12.01 -12.62 7.36
CA ARG A 189 -13.38 -12.12 7.31
C ARG A 189 -13.45 -10.78 8.05
N VAL A 190 -13.83 -9.73 7.37
CA VAL A 190 -14.18 -8.46 8.01
C VAL A 190 -15.51 -8.66 8.72
N LYS A 191 -15.53 -8.57 10.06
CA LYS A 191 -16.80 -8.51 10.79
C LYS A 191 -17.42 -7.17 10.48
N LEU A 192 -18.54 -7.17 9.76
CA LEU A 192 -19.38 -6.00 9.63
C LEU A 192 -20.01 -5.78 11.01
N THR A 193 -19.55 -4.77 11.74
CA THR A 193 -20.30 -4.27 12.92
C THR A 193 -21.51 -3.55 12.37
N GLU A 194 -22.69 -4.08 12.68
CA GLU A 194 -23.99 -3.42 12.48
C GLU A 194 -24.08 -2.14 13.27
#